data_7fe5802ad800216a59108566f8a04034
#
_entry.id   7fe5802ad800216a59108566f8a04034
#
_cell.length_a   1.000
_cell.length_b   1.000
_cell.length_c   1.000
_cell.angle_alpha   90.00
_cell.angle_beta   90.00
_cell.angle_gamma   90.00
#
_symmetry.space_group_name_H-M   'P 1'
#
loop_
_entity.id
_entity.type
_entity.pdbx_description
1 polymer ?
#
loop_
_entity_poly.entity_id
_entity_poly.type
_entity_poly.pdbx_seq_one_letter_code
_entity_poly.pdbx_strand_id
1 'polypeptide(L)'
;MPTYKVNVKWGKEKFSDVDCNTDELPIVLKAQLFALSGVQPERQKVMMKGAVLKDDDWGKVKLKDGATLLMMGTAEALPQEPVEKTVFMEDMSEEQLATALEIPSGLTNLGNTCYMNATIQCLRSIPELTDALKKYKGDITMGGAISPADSITAAMRDLCVAVEKSGSAIPPIIFLQVLHMAYPQFAEKSEQGGYAQQDANECWTEIVRCLQQKVKVPAIEGAAGGASSGASFIDKYMGIDSEVTLQCQEAEDEPSTKSIEKLYQLSCFIEKEVKYMHSGLRNVSRCHLIHTATQI
;
A
#
# COMPACT_ATOMS: atom_id res chain seq x y z
N MET A 1 -27.29 -8.87 57.44
CA MET A 1 -26.88 -9.77 56.38
C MET A 1 -25.68 -10.52 56.88
N PRO A 2 -25.71 -11.83 57.05
CA PRO A 2 -24.60 -12.55 57.65
C PRO A 2 -23.49 -12.80 56.62
N THR A 3 -22.51 -11.90 56.58
CA THR A 3 -21.23 -12.13 55.91
C THR A 3 -20.27 -12.75 56.91
N TYR A 4 -19.72 -13.89 56.57
CA TYR A 4 -18.78 -14.62 57.44
C TYR A 4 -17.39 -14.55 56.87
N LYS A 5 -16.35 -14.41 57.70
CA LYS A 5 -14.96 -14.56 57.31
C LYS A 5 -14.54 -16.02 57.46
N VAL A 6 -14.20 -16.66 56.33
CA VAL A 6 -13.85 -18.07 56.32
C VAL A 6 -12.39 -18.27 55.89
N ASN A 7 -11.80 -19.37 56.35
CA ASN A 7 -10.47 -19.78 55.92
C ASN A 7 -10.60 -20.91 54.89
N VAL A 8 -9.91 -20.84 53.78
CA VAL A 8 -9.92 -21.88 52.76
C VAL A 8 -8.54 -22.52 52.66
N LYS A 9 -8.49 -23.83 52.81
CA LYS A 9 -7.26 -24.61 52.64
C LYS A 9 -7.27 -25.33 51.30
N TRP A 10 -6.22 -25.06 50.49
CA TRP A 10 -6.04 -25.69 49.20
C TRP A 10 -4.62 -26.29 49.11
N GLY A 11 -4.55 -27.61 49.19
CA GLY A 11 -3.27 -28.30 49.25
C GLY A 11 -2.38 -27.81 50.39
N LYS A 12 -1.27 -27.17 50.09
CA LYS A 12 -0.34 -26.55 51.06
C LYS A 12 -0.66 -25.08 51.34
N GLU A 13 -1.49 -24.46 50.56
CA GLU A 13 -1.87 -23.06 50.67
C GLU A 13 -3.10 -22.85 51.57
N LYS A 14 -3.15 -21.70 52.22
CA LYS A 14 -4.26 -21.29 53.06
C LYS A 14 -4.62 -19.85 52.78
N PHE A 15 -5.85 -19.61 52.32
CA PHE A 15 -6.45 -18.31 52.19
C PHE A 15 -7.21 -17.97 53.44
N SER A 16 -6.81 -16.92 54.16
CA SER A 16 -7.44 -16.47 55.41
C SER A 16 -8.40 -15.31 55.14
N ASP A 17 -9.43 -15.18 55.96
CA ASP A 17 -10.37 -14.05 55.96
C ASP A 17 -11.09 -13.80 54.63
N VAL A 18 -11.43 -14.87 53.92
CA VAL A 18 -12.23 -14.77 52.69
C VAL A 18 -13.66 -14.41 53.06
N ASP A 19 -14.20 -13.34 52.52
CA ASP A 19 -15.55 -12.88 52.78
C ASP A 19 -16.56 -13.79 52.07
N CYS A 20 -17.46 -14.36 52.83
CA CYS A 20 -18.48 -15.28 52.36
C CYS A 20 -19.89 -14.78 52.76
N ASN A 21 -20.65 -14.34 51.77
CA ASN A 21 -22.02 -13.91 51.94
C ASN A 21 -22.96 -15.11 51.69
N THR A 22 -23.73 -15.51 52.68
CA THR A 22 -24.66 -16.65 52.53
C THR A 22 -26.00 -16.29 51.89
N ASP A 23 -26.25 -15.01 51.66
CA ASP A 23 -27.41 -14.55 50.87
C ASP A 23 -27.18 -14.68 49.35
N GLU A 24 -25.93 -14.86 48.97
CA GLU A 24 -25.52 -15.13 47.59
C GLU A 24 -25.38 -16.64 47.35
N LEU A 25 -25.41 -17.04 46.08
CA LEU A 25 -25.20 -18.43 45.73
C LEU A 25 -23.74 -18.85 45.96
N PRO A 26 -23.48 -20.12 46.31
CA PRO A 26 -22.13 -20.61 46.57
C PRO A 26 -21.16 -20.46 45.42
N ILE A 27 -21.66 -20.35 44.19
CA ILE A 27 -20.86 -20.06 42.99
C ILE A 27 -20.06 -18.76 43.11
N VAL A 28 -20.59 -17.76 43.85
CA VAL A 28 -19.89 -16.47 44.06
C VAL A 28 -18.63 -16.68 44.91
N LEU A 29 -18.72 -17.49 45.99
CA LEU A 29 -17.56 -17.88 46.77
C LEU A 29 -16.54 -18.65 45.91
N LYS A 30 -16.99 -19.56 45.04
CA LYS A 30 -16.11 -20.27 44.13
C LYS A 30 -15.41 -19.34 43.12
N ALA A 31 -16.10 -18.30 42.64
CA ALA A 31 -15.50 -17.28 41.78
C ALA A 31 -14.42 -16.46 42.51
N GLN A 32 -14.64 -16.11 43.77
CA GLN A 32 -13.61 -15.47 44.62
C GLN A 32 -12.40 -16.40 44.80
N LEU A 33 -12.64 -17.69 45.06
CA LEU A 33 -11.57 -18.67 45.18
C LEU A 33 -10.83 -18.90 43.88
N PHE A 34 -11.51 -18.74 42.72
CA PHE A 34 -10.82 -18.74 41.43
C PHE A 34 -9.83 -17.60 41.30
N ALA A 35 -10.20 -16.39 41.68
CA ALA A 35 -9.31 -15.23 41.68
C ALA A 35 -8.07 -15.42 42.58
N LEU A 36 -8.20 -16.18 43.68
CA LEU A 36 -7.12 -16.43 44.63
C LEU A 36 -6.25 -17.64 44.27
N SER A 37 -6.80 -18.66 43.64
CA SER A 37 -6.16 -19.96 43.44
C SER A 37 -5.86 -20.29 41.95
N GLY A 38 -6.48 -19.59 41.00
CA GLY A 38 -6.47 -19.93 39.58
C GLY A 38 -7.25 -21.21 39.23
N VAL A 39 -7.95 -21.84 40.17
CA VAL A 39 -8.73 -23.04 39.91
C VAL A 39 -10.14 -22.65 39.44
N GLN A 40 -10.52 -23.07 38.25
CA GLN A 40 -11.84 -22.78 37.65
C GLN A 40 -12.99 -23.26 38.57
N PRO A 41 -14.09 -22.51 38.76
CA PRO A 41 -15.20 -22.85 39.67
C PRO A 41 -15.77 -24.24 39.43
N GLU A 42 -15.85 -24.68 38.20
CA GLU A 42 -16.33 -26.01 37.78
C GLU A 42 -15.42 -27.15 38.23
N ARG A 43 -14.13 -26.88 38.42
CA ARG A 43 -13.11 -27.82 38.88
C ARG A 43 -12.89 -27.73 40.41
N GLN A 44 -13.53 -26.76 41.07
CA GLN A 44 -13.40 -26.60 42.51
C GLN A 44 -14.38 -27.52 43.24
N LYS A 45 -13.84 -28.39 44.05
CA LYS A 45 -14.63 -29.17 45.03
C LYS A 45 -14.38 -28.59 46.41
N VAL A 46 -15.28 -27.73 46.87
CA VAL A 46 -15.21 -27.11 48.21
C VAL A 46 -16.00 -27.93 49.23
N MET A 47 -15.42 -28.21 50.35
CA MET A 47 -16.01 -29.05 51.39
C MET A 47 -15.86 -28.43 52.77
N MET A 48 -16.85 -28.65 53.61
CA MET A 48 -16.79 -28.32 55.03
C MET A 48 -17.26 -29.50 55.87
N LYS A 49 -16.39 -30.03 56.76
CA LYS A 49 -16.68 -31.15 57.62
C LYS A 49 -17.33 -32.36 56.90
N GLY A 50 -16.86 -32.65 55.69
CA GLY A 50 -17.33 -33.75 54.85
C GLY A 50 -18.56 -33.43 53.97
N ALA A 51 -19.21 -32.30 54.15
CA ALA A 51 -20.28 -31.85 53.27
C ALA A 51 -19.67 -31.07 52.06
N VAL A 52 -20.01 -31.47 50.83
CA VAL A 52 -19.61 -30.80 49.60
C VAL A 52 -20.53 -29.63 49.31
N LEU A 53 -19.96 -28.49 49.02
CA LEU A 53 -20.67 -27.29 48.61
C LEU A 53 -21.10 -27.42 47.16
N LYS A 54 -22.40 -27.32 46.89
CA LYS A 54 -22.97 -27.27 45.53
C LYS A 54 -22.92 -25.84 45.01
N ASP A 55 -23.18 -25.65 43.74
CA ASP A 55 -23.12 -24.32 43.11
C ASP A 55 -24.36 -23.48 43.36
N ASP A 56 -25.50 -24.14 43.52
CA ASP A 56 -26.82 -23.52 43.57
C ASP A 56 -27.42 -23.44 45.00
N ASP A 57 -26.86 -24.17 45.98
CA ASP A 57 -27.41 -24.26 47.30
C ASP A 57 -26.34 -24.51 48.37
N TRP A 58 -26.43 -23.77 49.48
CA TRP A 58 -25.59 -23.98 50.67
C TRP A 58 -25.87 -25.31 51.40
N GLY A 59 -27.01 -25.90 51.15
CA GLY A 59 -27.42 -27.20 51.68
C GLY A 59 -27.33 -27.32 53.23
N LYS A 60 -26.58 -28.32 53.69
CA LYS A 60 -26.37 -28.57 55.14
C LYS A 60 -25.17 -27.79 55.71
N VAL A 61 -24.50 -26.95 54.89
CA VAL A 61 -23.32 -26.22 55.32
C VAL A 61 -23.75 -24.97 56.11
N LYS A 62 -23.47 -24.98 57.41
CA LYS A 62 -23.69 -23.82 58.29
C LYS A 62 -22.36 -23.14 58.53
N LEU A 63 -22.15 -21.99 57.94
CA LEU A 63 -20.95 -21.19 58.11
C LEU A 63 -20.94 -20.45 59.45
N LYS A 64 -19.76 -20.27 60.00
CA LYS A 64 -19.48 -19.41 61.15
C LYS A 64 -18.18 -18.66 60.87
N ASP A 65 -18.00 -17.53 61.52
CA ASP A 65 -16.73 -16.80 61.45
C ASP A 65 -15.56 -17.69 61.86
N GLY A 66 -14.50 -17.64 61.07
CA GLY A 66 -13.32 -18.48 61.24
C GLY A 66 -13.47 -19.93 60.75
N ALA A 67 -14.61 -20.31 60.14
CA ALA A 67 -14.79 -21.67 59.62
C ALA A 67 -13.71 -22.01 58.58
N THR A 68 -13.22 -23.25 58.60
CA THR A 68 -12.24 -23.74 57.63
C THR A 68 -12.95 -24.59 56.57
N LEU A 69 -12.80 -24.17 55.31
CA LEU A 69 -13.23 -24.91 54.14
C LEU A 69 -12.01 -25.60 53.49
N LEU A 70 -12.22 -26.79 52.95
CA LEU A 70 -11.20 -27.49 52.17
C LEU A 70 -11.57 -27.39 50.70
N MET A 71 -10.65 -26.84 49.90
CA MET A 71 -10.81 -26.81 48.46
C MET A 71 -9.89 -27.83 47.78
N MET A 72 -10.43 -28.56 46.85
CA MET A 72 -9.71 -29.46 45.93
C MET A 72 -9.93 -28.98 44.49
N GLY A 73 -8.88 -29.10 43.67
CA GLY A 73 -8.88 -28.75 42.26
C GLY A 73 -7.46 -28.44 41.78
N THR A 74 -7.23 -28.51 40.51
CA THR A 74 -5.96 -28.18 39.88
C THR A 74 -6.10 -26.84 39.15
N ALA A 75 -5.18 -25.89 39.44
CA ALA A 75 -5.08 -24.64 38.70
C ALA A 75 -4.57 -24.94 37.28
N GLU A 76 -5.15 -24.31 36.27
CA GLU A 76 -4.54 -24.22 34.96
C GLU A 76 -3.36 -23.26 35.05
N ALA A 77 -2.32 -23.53 34.24
CA ALA A 77 -1.22 -22.56 34.06
C ALA A 77 -1.82 -21.22 33.58
N LEU A 78 -1.50 -20.14 34.28
CA LEU A 78 -1.88 -18.81 33.81
C LEU A 78 -1.37 -18.63 32.38
N PRO A 79 -2.17 -18.09 31.45
CA PRO A 79 -1.67 -17.72 30.14
C PRO A 79 -0.44 -16.84 30.30
N GLN A 80 0.66 -17.20 29.65
CA GLN A 80 1.84 -16.34 29.65
C GLN A 80 1.47 -15.04 28.95
N GLU A 81 1.90 -13.92 29.50
CA GLU A 81 1.80 -12.64 28.80
C GLU A 81 2.46 -12.77 27.43
N PRO A 82 1.85 -12.23 26.34
CA PRO A 82 2.46 -12.24 25.04
C PRO A 82 3.87 -11.66 25.14
N VAL A 83 4.86 -12.33 24.56
CA VAL A 83 6.27 -11.90 24.57
C VAL A 83 6.43 -10.54 23.92
N GLU A 84 5.56 -10.22 22.96
CA GLU A 84 5.46 -8.92 22.31
C GLU A 84 4.16 -8.23 22.72
N LYS A 85 4.28 -6.99 23.19
CA LYS A 85 3.10 -6.16 23.46
C LYS A 85 2.35 -5.93 22.19
N THR A 86 1.06 -6.24 22.19
CA THR A 86 0.17 -5.90 21.07
C THR A 86 0.12 -4.37 20.94
N VAL A 87 0.67 -3.84 19.86
CA VAL A 87 0.59 -2.41 19.55
C VAL A 87 -0.72 -2.18 18.80
N PHE A 88 -1.60 -1.35 19.36
CA PHE A 88 -2.84 -0.97 18.70
C PHE A 88 -2.57 0.04 17.58
N MET A 89 -3.43 0.05 16.56
CA MET A 89 -3.28 0.98 15.42
C MET A 89 -3.28 2.45 15.86
N GLU A 90 -3.93 2.77 16.96
CA GLU A 90 -4.01 4.10 17.56
C GLU A 90 -2.66 4.56 18.17
N ASP A 91 -1.83 3.60 18.57
CA ASP A 91 -0.51 3.84 19.18
C ASP A 91 0.64 3.79 18.16
N MET A 92 0.33 3.43 16.89
CA MET A 92 1.32 3.37 15.81
C MET A 92 1.61 4.78 15.26
N SER A 93 2.87 5.03 14.90
CA SER A 93 3.22 6.22 14.11
C SER A 93 2.62 6.11 12.70
N GLU A 94 2.44 7.26 12.01
CA GLU A 94 1.93 7.28 10.64
C GLU A 94 2.76 6.40 9.69
N GLU A 95 4.08 6.33 9.87
CA GLU A 95 4.98 5.49 9.08
C GLU A 95 4.78 3.99 9.34
N GLN A 96 4.61 3.61 10.61
CA GLN A 96 4.32 2.23 11.01
C GLN A 96 2.94 1.80 10.51
N LEU A 97 1.95 2.69 10.60
CA LEU A 97 0.62 2.45 10.11
C LEU A 97 0.58 2.31 8.58
N ALA A 98 1.27 3.18 7.85
CA ALA A 98 1.39 3.10 6.41
C ALA A 98 2.05 1.79 5.96
N THR A 99 3.08 1.34 6.66
CA THR A 99 3.75 0.06 6.41
C THR A 99 2.84 -1.13 6.72
N ALA A 100 2.13 -1.10 7.85
CA ALA A 100 1.23 -2.18 8.27
C ALA A 100 -0.01 -2.30 7.36
N LEU A 101 -0.49 -1.20 6.79
CA LEU A 101 -1.62 -1.15 5.86
C LEU A 101 -1.21 -1.23 4.39
N GLU A 102 0.10 -1.37 4.09
CA GLU A 102 0.64 -1.39 2.72
C GLU A 102 0.18 -0.19 1.88
N ILE A 103 0.06 0.99 2.52
CA ILE A 103 -0.37 2.21 1.84
C ILE A 103 0.73 2.67 0.88
N PRO A 104 0.42 2.86 -0.41
CA PRO A 104 1.43 3.32 -1.37
C PRO A 104 1.91 4.73 -1.00
N SER A 105 3.22 4.91 -0.91
CA SER A 105 3.84 6.19 -0.61
C SER A 105 3.59 7.22 -1.69
N GLY A 106 3.32 8.45 -1.28
CA GLY A 106 3.12 9.59 -2.15
C GLY A 106 4.42 10.28 -2.57
N LEU A 107 4.28 11.33 -3.38
CA LEU A 107 5.35 12.27 -3.73
C LEU A 107 4.98 13.65 -3.22
N THR A 108 5.92 14.30 -2.52
CA THR A 108 5.72 15.66 -2.02
C THR A 108 5.68 16.65 -3.18
N ASN A 109 4.71 17.58 -3.15
CA ASN A 109 4.68 18.68 -4.11
C ASN A 109 5.70 19.74 -3.72
N LEU A 110 6.64 20.02 -4.62
CA LEU A 110 7.74 21.00 -4.42
C LEU A 110 7.43 22.39 -4.97
N GLY A 111 6.17 22.68 -5.23
CA GLY A 111 5.69 23.92 -5.84
C GLY A 111 5.44 23.73 -7.35
N ASN A 112 4.17 23.65 -7.73
CA ASN A 112 3.69 23.42 -9.10
C ASN A 112 4.30 22.17 -9.80
N THR A 113 4.75 21.14 -9.03
CA THR A 113 5.33 19.90 -9.55
C THR A 113 4.30 18.79 -9.69
N CYS A 114 3.01 19.09 -9.64
CA CYS A 114 1.92 18.11 -9.73
C CYS A 114 1.94 17.35 -11.07
N TYR A 115 2.29 18.00 -12.17
CA TYR A 115 2.43 17.41 -13.50
C TYR A 115 3.45 16.25 -13.51
N MET A 116 4.61 16.49 -12.92
CA MET A 116 5.68 15.50 -12.77
C MET A 116 5.29 14.38 -11.81
N ASN A 117 4.74 14.73 -10.66
CA ASN A 117 4.30 13.74 -9.66
C ASN A 117 3.24 12.80 -10.22
N ALA A 118 2.24 13.32 -10.94
CA ALA A 118 1.21 12.52 -11.59
C ALA A 118 1.82 11.55 -12.63
N THR A 119 2.70 12.05 -13.49
CA THR A 119 3.40 11.25 -14.50
C THR A 119 4.21 10.11 -13.86
N ILE A 120 4.99 10.41 -12.81
CA ILE A 120 5.79 9.41 -12.10
C ILE A 120 4.91 8.35 -11.45
N GLN A 121 3.81 8.75 -10.79
CA GLN A 121 2.90 7.81 -10.16
C GLN A 121 2.22 6.87 -11.17
N CYS A 122 1.82 7.39 -12.35
CA CYS A 122 1.30 6.57 -13.44
C CYS A 122 2.32 5.56 -13.93
N LEU A 123 3.56 5.97 -14.19
CA LEU A 123 4.61 5.06 -14.66
C LEU A 123 4.99 4.03 -13.59
N ARG A 124 5.07 4.43 -12.34
CA ARG A 124 5.39 3.55 -11.20
C ARG A 124 4.32 2.50 -10.94
N SER A 125 3.07 2.75 -11.32
CA SER A 125 1.99 1.77 -11.16
C SER A 125 2.11 0.55 -12.07
N ILE A 126 3.11 0.53 -12.97
CA ILE A 126 3.41 -0.58 -13.87
C ILE A 126 4.53 -1.42 -13.27
N PRO A 127 4.25 -2.59 -12.64
CA PRO A 127 5.25 -3.39 -11.93
C PRO A 127 6.40 -3.84 -12.85
N GLU A 128 6.09 -4.23 -14.08
CA GLU A 128 7.05 -4.71 -15.05
C GLU A 128 8.06 -3.61 -15.44
N LEU A 129 7.60 -2.35 -15.50
CA LEU A 129 8.47 -1.21 -15.76
C LEU A 129 9.39 -0.93 -14.57
N THR A 130 8.86 -0.98 -13.34
CA THR A 130 9.67 -0.78 -12.14
C THR A 130 10.73 -1.86 -11.98
N ASP A 131 10.42 -3.11 -12.29
CA ASP A 131 11.38 -4.22 -12.28
C ASP A 131 12.43 -4.10 -13.38
N ALA A 132 12.07 -3.58 -14.57
CA ALA A 132 13.03 -3.28 -15.62
C ALA A 132 13.96 -2.10 -15.25
N LEU A 133 13.40 -1.07 -14.61
CA LEU A 133 14.17 0.07 -14.09
C LEU A 133 15.20 -0.35 -13.03
N LYS A 134 14.83 -1.22 -12.09
CA LYS A 134 15.75 -1.73 -11.06
C LYS A 134 16.98 -2.43 -11.66
N LYS A 135 16.85 -2.99 -12.84
CA LYS A 135 17.97 -3.65 -13.56
C LYS A 135 18.84 -2.67 -14.35
N TYR A 136 18.42 -1.43 -14.50
CA TYR A 136 19.19 -0.41 -15.20
C TYR A 136 20.42 0.01 -14.39
N LYS A 137 21.61 -0.02 -15.03
CA LYS A 137 22.91 0.21 -14.38
C LYS A 137 23.52 1.60 -14.64
N GLY A 138 22.79 2.49 -15.34
CA GLY A 138 23.27 3.84 -15.53
C GLY A 138 23.23 4.68 -14.25
N ASP A 139 24.02 5.76 -14.23
CA ASP A 139 24.11 6.68 -13.11
C ASP A 139 23.62 8.08 -13.46
N ILE A 140 23.23 8.84 -12.43
CA ILE A 140 22.88 10.25 -12.58
C ILE A 140 24.16 11.04 -12.76
N THR A 141 24.27 11.79 -13.84
CA THR A 141 25.43 12.65 -14.07
C THR A 141 24.97 14.10 -14.17
N MET A 142 25.45 14.89 -13.27
CA MET A 142 25.21 16.33 -13.19
C MET A 142 26.35 17.06 -13.91
N GLY A 143 26.16 17.34 -15.20
CA GLY A 143 27.11 18.13 -16.01
C GLY A 143 28.06 17.29 -16.86
N GLY A 144 28.24 17.68 -18.13
CA GLY A 144 29.10 17.04 -19.11
C GLY A 144 28.33 16.19 -20.14
N ALA A 145 29.03 15.58 -21.06
CA ALA A 145 28.55 14.96 -22.30
C ALA A 145 27.62 13.72 -22.15
N ILE A 146 26.85 13.60 -21.07
CA ILE A 146 25.98 12.44 -20.86
C ILE A 146 24.56 12.76 -21.33
N SER A 147 23.99 11.78 -22.01
CA SER A 147 22.64 11.84 -22.55
C SER A 147 21.60 12.13 -21.45
N PRO A 148 20.71 13.11 -21.63
CA PRO A 148 19.60 13.36 -20.72
C PRO A 148 18.82 12.09 -20.36
N ALA A 149 18.70 11.17 -21.32
CA ALA A 149 18.01 9.90 -21.14
C ALA A 149 18.64 9.01 -20.04
N ASP A 150 19.98 9.02 -19.90
CA ASP A 150 20.65 8.23 -18.86
C ASP A 150 20.31 8.78 -17.46
N SER A 151 20.45 10.10 -17.28
CA SER A 151 20.18 10.76 -16.00
C SER A 151 18.70 10.66 -15.58
N ILE A 152 17.75 10.86 -16.50
CA ILE A 152 16.33 10.72 -16.25
C ILE A 152 15.98 9.27 -15.86
N THR A 153 16.51 8.28 -16.60
CA THR A 153 16.24 6.87 -16.31
C THR A 153 16.82 6.45 -14.98
N ALA A 154 18.04 6.87 -14.64
CA ALA A 154 18.66 6.59 -13.36
C ALA A 154 17.91 7.27 -12.19
N ALA A 155 17.54 8.55 -12.35
CA ALA A 155 16.76 9.27 -11.36
C ALA A 155 15.38 8.63 -11.12
N MET A 156 14.73 8.15 -12.17
CA MET A 156 13.45 7.43 -12.08
C MET A 156 13.61 6.10 -11.33
N ARG A 157 14.66 5.32 -11.64
CA ARG A 157 14.99 4.09 -10.90
C ARG A 157 15.15 4.35 -9.42
N ASP A 158 16.00 5.33 -9.08
CA ASP A 158 16.34 5.62 -7.69
C ASP A 158 15.12 6.13 -6.90
N LEU A 159 14.29 6.94 -7.55
CA LEU A 159 13.04 7.40 -6.96
C LEU A 159 12.05 6.26 -6.73
N CYS A 160 11.88 5.35 -7.70
CA CYS A 160 11.02 4.18 -7.54
C CYS A 160 11.47 3.31 -6.35
N VAL A 161 12.79 3.04 -6.25
CA VAL A 161 13.36 2.27 -5.13
C VAL A 161 13.17 2.97 -3.78
N ALA A 162 13.32 4.30 -3.73
CA ALA A 162 13.12 5.07 -2.52
C ALA A 162 11.65 5.03 -2.06
N VAL A 163 10.71 5.20 -3.00
CA VAL A 163 9.27 5.18 -2.70
C VAL A 163 8.79 3.82 -2.21
N GLU A 164 9.32 2.72 -2.74
CA GLU A 164 8.98 1.37 -2.29
C GLU A 164 9.44 1.09 -0.84
N LYS A 165 10.52 1.73 -0.42
CA LYS A 165 11.08 1.55 0.92
C LYS A 165 10.49 2.47 1.98
N SER A 166 9.75 3.49 1.56
CA SER A 166 9.24 4.52 2.46
C SER A 166 7.78 4.26 2.79
N GLY A 167 7.43 4.46 4.07
CA GLY A 167 6.04 4.53 4.53
C GLY A 167 5.42 5.93 4.43
N SER A 168 6.20 6.96 4.09
CA SER A 168 5.78 8.35 4.01
C SER A 168 6.03 8.98 2.64
N ALA A 169 5.44 10.16 2.39
CA ALA A 169 5.63 10.88 1.14
C ALA A 169 7.09 11.33 0.96
N ILE A 170 7.65 11.11 -0.23
CA ILE A 170 9.04 11.45 -0.58
C ILE A 170 9.11 12.71 -1.43
N PRO A 171 9.99 13.67 -1.10
CA PRO A 171 10.25 14.82 -1.96
C PRO A 171 11.14 14.41 -3.16
N PRO A 172 10.65 14.49 -4.42
CA PRO A 172 11.38 14.06 -5.62
C PRO A 172 12.38 15.13 -6.10
N ILE A 173 13.23 15.66 -5.20
CA ILE A 173 14.13 16.80 -5.48
C ILE A 173 15.14 16.48 -6.58
N ILE A 174 15.80 15.33 -6.48
CA ILE A 174 16.83 14.91 -7.44
C ILE A 174 16.22 14.72 -8.83
N PHE A 175 15.06 14.05 -8.90
CA PHE A 175 14.38 13.86 -10.16
C PHE A 175 13.97 15.20 -10.80
N LEU A 176 13.43 16.12 -10.00
CA LEU A 176 13.06 17.47 -10.46
C LEU A 176 14.28 18.22 -11.03
N GLN A 177 15.41 18.19 -10.33
CA GLN A 177 16.64 18.84 -10.81
C GLN A 177 17.13 18.24 -12.11
N VAL A 178 17.14 16.90 -12.22
CA VAL A 178 17.53 16.20 -13.45
C VAL A 178 16.58 16.55 -14.60
N LEU A 179 15.26 16.60 -14.34
CA LEU A 179 14.25 16.98 -15.33
C LEU A 179 14.47 18.40 -15.83
N HIS A 180 14.72 19.37 -14.92
CA HIS A 180 14.98 20.77 -15.27
C HIS A 180 16.29 20.96 -16.07
N MET A 181 17.30 20.16 -15.78
CA MET A 181 18.57 20.20 -16.53
C MET A 181 18.42 19.60 -17.92
N ALA A 182 17.64 18.52 -18.03
CA ALA A 182 17.40 17.83 -19.31
C ALA A 182 16.46 18.62 -20.23
N TYR A 183 15.47 19.27 -19.65
CA TYR A 183 14.37 19.95 -20.31
C TYR A 183 14.09 21.30 -19.67
N PRO A 184 14.78 22.39 -20.13
CA PRO A 184 14.69 23.71 -19.52
C PRO A 184 13.29 24.32 -19.47
N GLN A 185 12.37 23.92 -20.35
CA GLN A 185 10.98 24.39 -20.33
C GLN A 185 10.26 24.07 -19.01
N PHE A 186 10.61 22.97 -18.34
CA PHE A 186 10.05 22.63 -17.04
C PHE A 186 10.64 23.47 -15.89
N ALA A 187 11.74 24.17 -16.14
CA ALA A 187 12.39 25.06 -15.17
C ALA A 187 11.93 26.52 -15.25
N GLU A 188 10.98 26.83 -16.13
CA GLU A 188 10.45 28.18 -16.28
C GLU A 188 9.86 28.70 -14.98
N LYS A 189 10.07 29.99 -14.72
CA LYS A 189 9.56 30.68 -13.52
C LYS A 189 8.25 31.37 -13.81
N SER A 190 7.33 31.31 -12.85
CA SER A 190 6.11 32.10 -12.87
C SER A 190 6.40 33.57 -12.50
N GLU A 191 5.51 34.48 -12.84
CA GLU A 191 5.57 35.89 -12.45
C GLU A 191 5.60 36.10 -10.92
N GLN A 192 5.09 35.13 -10.18
CA GLN A 192 5.02 35.14 -8.71
C GLN A 192 6.26 34.54 -8.02
N GLY A 193 7.29 34.13 -8.78
CA GLY A 193 8.61 33.74 -8.26
C GLY A 193 8.79 32.24 -7.93
N GLY A 194 7.85 31.37 -8.22
CA GLY A 194 7.99 29.91 -8.17
C GLY A 194 8.23 29.32 -9.56
N TYR A 195 8.23 27.99 -9.67
CA TYR A 195 8.15 27.33 -10.97
C TYR A 195 6.76 27.54 -11.57
N ALA A 196 6.69 27.69 -12.91
CA ALA A 196 5.43 27.74 -13.64
C ALA A 196 4.73 26.37 -13.62
N GLN A 197 3.42 26.38 -13.77
CA GLN A 197 2.66 25.15 -14.04
C GLN A 197 3.03 24.62 -15.42
N GLN A 198 3.15 23.30 -15.53
CA GLN A 198 3.56 22.64 -16.78
C GLN A 198 2.54 21.56 -17.17
N ASP A 199 2.61 21.14 -18.44
CA ASP A 199 1.74 20.11 -18.97
C ASP A 199 2.25 18.71 -18.60
N ALA A 200 1.36 17.90 -17.97
CA ALA A 200 1.68 16.54 -17.60
C ALA A 200 1.87 15.62 -18.83
N ASN A 201 1.19 15.90 -19.94
CA ASN A 201 1.32 15.15 -21.17
C ASN A 201 2.71 15.40 -21.82
N GLU A 202 3.18 16.64 -21.81
CA GLU A 202 4.54 16.95 -22.28
C GLU A 202 5.60 16.24 -21.42
N CYS A 203 5.44 16.31 -20.10
CA CYS A 203 6.32 15.60 -19.16
C CYS A 203 6.30 14.09 -19.39
N TRP A 204 5.14 13.49 -19.59
CA TRP A 204 4.98 12.08 -19.94
C TRP A 204 5.75 11.74 -21.22
N THR A 205 5.59 12.52 -22.27
CA THR A 205 6.22 12.27 -23.58
C THR A 205 7.74 12.27 -23.46
N GLU A 206 8.33 13.25 -22.77
CA GLU A 206 9.76 13.34 -22.62
C GLU A 206 10.34 12.23 -21.73
N ILE A 207 9.67 11.88 -20.63
CA ILE A 207 10.11 10.77 -19.78
C ILE A 207 10.00 9.44 -20.54
N VAL A 208 8.87 9.16 -21.19
CA VAL A 208 8.69 7.92 -21.97
C VAL A 208 9.73 7.80 -23.07
N ARG A 209 10.08 8.90 -23.75
CA ARG A 209 11.16 8.93 -24.77
C ARG A 209 12.53 8.56 -24.18
N CYS A 210 12.84 9.04 -22.98
CA CYS A 210 14.08 8.67 -22.28
C CYS A 210 14.09 7.18 -21.92
N LEU A 211 12.99 6.68 -21.35
CA LEU A 211 12.84 5.28 -20.96
C LEU A 211 12.91 4.35 -22.18
N GLN A 212 12.33 4.76 -23.31
CA GLN A 212 12.37 4.00 -24.56
C GLN A 212 13.81 3.75 -25.03
N GLN A 213 14.67 4.75 -24.89
CA GLN A 213 16.08 4.63 -25.31
C GLN A 213 16.88 3.71 -24.39
N LYS A 214 16.58 3.71 -23.08
CA LYS A 214 17.45 3.14 -22.06
C LYS A 214 16.92 1.85 -21.41
N VAL A 215 15.62 1.70 -21.24
CA VAL A 215 15.03 0.52 -20.62
C VAL A 215 14.79 -0.56 -21.65
N LYS A 216 15.51 -1.67 -21.51
CA LYS A 216 15.43 -2.82 -22.43
C LYS A 216 14.63 -3.95 -21.79
N VAL A 217 13.95 -4.72 -22.63
CA VAL A 217 13.26 -5.94 -22.19
C VAL A 217 14.29 -6.94 -21.65
N PRO A 218 14.11 -7.50 -20.45
CA PRO A 218 14.97 -8.57 -19.97
C PRO A 218 14.97 -9.74 -20.95
N ALA A 219 16.14 -10.30 -21.25
CA ALA A 219 16.24 -11.52 -22.02
C ALA A 219 15.54 -12.65 -21.24
N ILE A 220 14.59 -13.34 -21.86
CA ILE A 220 13.99 -14.55 -21.28
C ILE A 220 14.98 -15.68 -21.56
N GLU A 221 15.67 -16.16 -20.52
CA GLU A 221 16.51 -17.35 -20.62
C GLU A 221 15.66 -18.54 -21.05
N GLY A 222 15.92 -19.12 -22.22
CA GLY A 222 15.27 -20.33 -22.72
C GLY A 222 14.25 -20.14 -23.84
N ALA A 223 13.96 -18.96 -24.34
CA ALA A 223 13.14 -18.78 -25.53
C ALA A 223 14.00 -19.09 -26.81
N ALA A 224 13.95 -20.32 -27.25
CA ALA A 224 14.43 -20.73 -28.57
C ALA A 224 13.50 -20.14 -29.64
N GLY A 225 13.79 -18.92 -30.06
CA GLY A 225 13.03 -18.22 -31.11
C GLY A 225 13.16 -16.72 -30.97
N GLY A 226 14.19 -16.13 -31.56
CA GLY A 226 14.30 -14.78 -32.13
C GLY A 226 13.64 -13.58 -31.44
N ALA A 227 13.30 -13.63 -30.17
CA ALA A 227 12.85 -12.44 -29.44
C ALA A 227 14.07 -11.57 -29.19
N SER A 228 14.16 -10.46 -29.91
CA SER A 228 15.27 -9.51 -29.95
C SER A 228 15.68 -9.10 -28.53
N SER A 229 16.75 -9.75 -28.02
CA SER A 229 17.52 -9.24 -26.89
C SER A 229 17.93 -7.80 -27.21
N GLY A 230 17.36 -6.83 -26.51
CA GLY A 230 17.65 -5.42 -26.73
C GLY A 230 16.49 -4.56 -27.25
N ALA A 231 15.30 -5.13 -27.46
CA ALA A 231 14.12 -4.32 -27.78
C ALA A 231 13.78 -3.38 -26.61
N SER A 232 13.30 -2.18 -26.93
CA SER A 232 12.83 -1.24 -25.92
C SER A 232 11.64 -1.81 -25.15
N PHE A 233 11.64 -1.64 -23.84
CA PHE A 233 10.50 -1.98 -22.99
C PHE A 233 9.25 -1.20 -23.43
N ILE A 234 9.41 0.10 -23.68
CA ILE A 234 8.31 0.98 -24.08
C ILE A 234 7.72 0.54 -25.41
N ASP A 235 8.57 0.22 -26.40
CA ASP A 235 8.08 -0.24 -27.71
C ASP A 235 7.29 -1.53 -27.64
N LYS A 236 7.66 -2.42 -26.73
CA LYS A 236 7.03 -3.74 -26.60
C LYS A 236 5.71 -3.69 -25.85
N TYR A 237 5.64 -2.92 -24.75
CA TYR A 237 4.50 -2.97 -23.83
C TYR A 237 3.57 -1.76 -23.91
N MET A 238 4.04 -0.63 -24.43
CA MET A 238 3.30 0.62 -24.53
C MET A 238 3.13 1.10 -25.97
N GLY A 239 3.87 0.52 -26.94
CA GLY A 239 3.78 0.88 -28.35
C GLY A 239 2.47 0.37 -28.97
N ILE A 240 1.80 1.24 -29.72
CA ILE A 240 0.59 0.96 -30.48
C ILE A 240 0.91 1.16 -31.94
N ASP A 241 0.79 0.13 -32.76
CA ASP A 241 0.95 0.27 -34.20
C ASP A 241 -0.36 0.76 -34.81
N SER A 242 -0.34 1.95 -35.40
CA SER A 242 -1.47 2.61 -36.03
C SER A 242 -1.29 2.65 -37.54
N GLU A 243 -2.25 2.14 -38.30
CA GLU A 243 -2.30 2.30 -39.74
C GLU A 243 -2.96 3.64 -40.07
N VAL A 244 -2.20 4.55 -40.64
CA VAL A 244 -2.68 5.85 -41.13
C VAL A 244 -2.91 5.75 -42.62
N THR A 245 -4.16 6.00 -43.05
CA THR A 245 -4.53 6.05 -44.46
C THR A 245 -4.81 7.48 -44.87
N LEU A 246 -3.99 8.01 -45.78
CA LEU A 246 -4.20 9.32 -46.39
C LEU A 246 -4.91 9.15 -47.73
N GLN A 247 -6.03 9.79 -47.88
CA GLN A 247 -6.81 9.77 -49.13
C GLN A 247 -7.15 11.19 -49.55
N CYS A 248 -6.84 11.53 -50.83
CA CYS A 248 -7.24 12.79 -51.42
C CYS A 248 -8.75 12.79 -51.61
N GLN A 249 -9.44 13.87 -51.15
CA GLN A 249 -10.89 14.04 -51.36
C GLN A 249 -11.21 14.86 -52.62
N GLU A 250 -10.20 15.57 -53.19
CA GLU A 250 -10.40 16.42 -54.34
C GLU A 250 -10.11 15.69 -55.66
N ALA A 251 -9.27 14.64 -55.64
CA ALA A 251 -8.90 13.84 -56.80
C ALA A 251 -9.26 12.37 -56.52
N GLU A 252 -10.31 11.86 -57.18
CA GLU A 252 -10.75 10.46 -56.99
C GLU A 252 -9.77 9.43 -57.57
N ASP A 253 -8.93 9.86 -58.50
CA ASP A 253 -7.93 9.03 -59.22
C ASP A 253 -6.61 8.90 -58.46
N GLU A 254 -6.40 9.65 -57.36
CA GLU A 254 -5.19 9.58 -56.58
C GLU A 254 -5.26 8.39 -55.60
N PRO A 255 -4.27 7.43 -55.68
CA PRO A 255 -4.30 6.28 -54.82
C PRO A 255 -4.07 6.66 -53.36
N SER A 256 -4.82 6.04 -52.42
CA SER A 256 -4.60 6.25 -51.02
C SER A 256 -3.21 5.75 -50.59
N THR A 257 -2.53 6.53 -49.77
CA THR A 257 -1.23 6.16 -49.20
C THR A 257 -1.46 5.62 -47.79
N LYS A 258 -0.87 4.46 -47.48
CA LYS A 258 -0.93 3.83 -46.16
C LYS A 258 0.44 3.84 -45.51
N SER A 259 0.52 4.29 -44.28
CA SER A 259 1.73 4.24 -43.45
C SER A 259 1.41 3.61 -42.10
N ILE A 260 2.39 2.96 -41.49
CA ILE A 260 2.31 2.45 -40.13
C ILE A 260 3.11 3.40 -39.25
N GLU A 261 2.44 3.96 -38.25
CA GLU A 261 3.04 4.84 -37.26
C GLU A 261 2.96 4.20 -35.89
N LYS A 262 4.00 4.34 -35.09
CA LYS A 262 4.04 3.86 -33.72
C LYS A 262 3.67 4.98 -32.77
N LEU A 263 2.58 4.79 -32.04
CA LEU A 263 2.08 5.72 -31.04
C LEU A 263 2.38 5.16 -29.64
N TYR A 264 2.65 6.04 -28.68
CA TYR A 264 2.87 5.68 -27.26
C TYR A 264 1.80 6.23 -26.32
N GLN A 265 0.85 6.93 -26.91
CA GLN A 265 -0.33 7.46 -26.23
C GLN A 265 -1.44 7.70 -27.26
N LEU A 266 -2.68 7.61 -26.79
CA LEU A 266 -3.85 7.98 -27.56
C LEU A 266 -4.45 9.25 -26.97
N SER A 267 -4.60 10.29 -27.78
CA SER A 267 -5.29 11.52 -27.38
C SER A 267 -6.79 11.29 -27.43
N CYS A 268 -7.46 11.48 -26.30
CA CYS A 268 -8.91 11.43 -26.20
C CYS A 268 -9.42 12.85 -25.90
N PHE A 269 -9.93 13.54 -26.93
CA PHE A 269 -10.47 14.89 -26.74
C PHE A 269 -11.82 14.81 -26.02
N ILE A 270 -11.96 15.60 -24.95
CA ILE A 270 -13.21 15.73 -24.20
C ILE A 270 -14.07 16.77 -24.89
N GLU A 271 -14.97 16.28 -25.74
CA GLU A 271 -15.99 17.10 -26.37
C GLU A 271 -17.29 17.03 -25.55
N LYS A 272 -18.22 17.98 -25.80
CA LYS A 272 -19.49 18.09 -25.07
C LYS A 272 -20.32 16.80 -25.06
N GLU A 273 -20.18 15.98 -26.08
CA GLU A 273 -20.91 14.71 -26.25
C GLU A 273 -20.17 13.49 -25.73
N VAL A 274 -18.87 13.62 -25.40
CA VAL A 274 -18.06 12.52 -24.87
C VAL A 274 -18.27 12.37 -23.38
N LYS A 275 -19.14 11.45 -23.00
CA LYS A 275 -19.44 11.14 -21.58
C LYS A 275 -18.58 10.01 -21.03
N TYR A 276 -18.03 9.16 -21.89
CA TYR A 276 -17.25 7.98 -21.53
C TYR A 276 -15.99 7.91 -22.38
N MET A 277 -14.89 7.45 -21.81
CA MET A 277 -13.60 7.28 -22.50
C MET A 277 -13.73 6.42 -23.77
N HIS A 278 -14.52 5.35 -23.74
CA HIS A 278 -14.82 4.51 -24.90
C HIS A 278 -15.42 5.31 -26.09
N SER A 279 -16.30 6.28 -25.81
CA SER A 279 -16.86 7.14 -26.86
C SER A 279 -15.81 8.09 -27.43
N GLY A 280 -14.95 8.66 -26.57
CA GLY A 280 -13.84 9.51 -27.01
C GLY A 280 -12.83 8.77 -27.88
N LEU A 281 -12.41 7.56 -27.46
CA LEU A 281 -11.51 6.73 -28.26
C LEU A 281 -12.09 6.33 -29.61
N ARG A 282 -13.40 6.07 -29.68
CA ARG A 282 -14.07 5.81 -30.96
C ARG A 282 -14.06 7.04 -31.88
N ASN A 283 -14.12 8.25 -31.32
CA ASN A 283 -14.03 9.48 -32.12
C ASN A 283 -12.61 9.70 -32.67
N VAL A 284 -11.58 9.40 -31.86
CA VAL A 284 -10.18 9.50 -32.31
C VAL A 284 -9.90 8.61 -33.53
N SER A 285 -10.43 7.39 -33.54
CA SER A 285 -10.28 6.49 -34.71
C SER A 285 -11.03 6.94 -35.97
N ARG A 286 -11.83 8.00 -35.87
CA ARG A 286 -12.61 8.59 -36.98
C ARG A 286 -12.17 10.03 -37.34
N CYS A 287 -11.07 10.53 -36.76
CA CYS A 287 -10.55 11.85 -37.07
C CYS A 287 -10.18 11.93 -38.56
N HIS A 288 -10.95 12.69 -39.31
CA HIS A 288 -10.57 13.10 -40.65
C HIS A 288 -9.72 14.36 -40.54
N LEU A 289 -8.43 14.23 -40.85
CA LEU A 289 -7.55 15.37 -41.08
C LEU A 289 -7.91 15.96 -42.45
N ILE A 290 -8.74 17.00 -42.45
CA ILE A 290 -8.98 17.80 -43.67
C ILE A 290 -7.86 18.83 -43.74
N HIS A 291 -6.76 18.53 -44.48
CA HIS A 291 -5.82 19.53 -44.92
C HIS A 291 -6.40 20.18 -46.19
N THR A 292 -6.99 21.34 -46.07
CA THR A 292 -7.20 22.23 -47.18
C THR A 292 -5.84 22.80 -47.59
N ALA A 293 -5.25 22.33 -48.70
CA ALA A 293 -4.15 22.98 -49.33
C ALA A 293 -4.61 24.35 -49.76
N THR A 294 -4.19 25.41 -49.06
CA THR A 294 -4.34 26.79 -49.55
C THR A 294 -3.37 26.93 -50.70
N GLN A 295 -3.88 27.00 -51.92
CA GLN A 295 -3.13 27.41 -53.09
C GLN A 295 -2.56 28.81 -52.83
N ILE A 296 -1.24 28.94 -52.94
CA ILE A 296 -0.53 30.21 -53.10
C ILE A 296 -0.46 30.51 -54.61
#